data_a27272c72d99c2c1a97152b2f4808253
#
_entry.id   a27272c72d99c2c1a97152b2f4808253
#
_cell.length_a   1.000
_cell.length_b   1.000
_cell.length_c   1.000
_cell.angle_alpha   90.00
_cell.angle_beta   90.00
_cell.angle_gamma   90.00
#
_symmetry.space_group_name_H-M   'P 1'
#
loop_
_entity.id
_entity.type
_entity.pdbx_description
1 polymer ?
#
loop_
_entity_poly.entity_id
_entity_poly.type
_entity_poly.pdbx_seq_one_letter_code
_entity_poly.pdbx_strand_id
1 'polypeptide(L)'
;MSYISILYSQILAFMIKLTQQERKFMAKQKFKAFDIFYSTLNLYMKHVRAFFSYLTFPIIGQVAGMVITFVLNYHFIVNLDVIQQYIPLYNNPIAILVTAILLMLPGLILMLRAFWEYLVAYGAINSMADNMTKSGKLYDFEAHTLVINHRKFAFAGLWIIYSIFIFFSSCPLLWIASGLIFVFFALVFQVFTLEPEKNIFMCFHKSFILVKQKYFETLVVLLLVSTLTYFIIPGIIRLICSLTGVVTLFSNLIQNIVALHTQMYLDKFNELLTTLNQAPLSILDLSKIIVLAVIGWIVSAYLLPIRSLACYLMYKDLNKKYLAKFKKKSKLDVQM
;
A
#
# COMPACT_ATOMS: atom_id res chain seq x y z
N MET A 1 -36.30 -13.56 13.28
CA MET A 1 -36.00 -12.08 13.27
C MET A 1 -35.48 -11.49 14.58
N SER A 2 -35.58 -12.17 15.73
CA SER A 2 -35.23 -11.61 17.05
C SER A 2 -33.73 -11.60 17.41
N TYR A 3 -32.94 -12.55 16.93
CA TYR A 3 -31.51 -12.65 17.28
C TYR A 3 -30.63 -11.55 16.66
N ILE A 4 -30.92 -11.15 15.43
CA ILE A 4 -30.17 -10.09 14.75
C ILE A 4 -30.42 -8.71 15.38
N SER A 5 -31.65 -8.44 15.84
CA SER A 5 -31.98 -7.18 16.53
C SER A 5 -31.34 -7.09 17.92
N ILE A 6 -31.19 -8.21 18.63
CA ILE A 6 -30.51 -8.27 19.93
C ILE A 6 -28.99 -8.06 19.76
N LEU A 7 -28.40 -8.70 18.77
CA LEU A 7 -26.97 -8.54 18.44
C LEU A 7 -26.66 -7.08 18.03
N TYR A 8 -27.53 -6.48 17.20
CA TYR A 8 -27.39 -5.09 16.77
C TYR A 8 -27.52 -4.11 17.95
N SER A 9 -28.49 -4.33 18.86
CA SER A 9 -28.65 -3.52 20.06
C SER A 9 -27.46 -3.62 21.03
N GLN A 10 -26.86 -4.82 21.15
CA GLN A 10 -25.67 -5.03 21.98
C GLN A 10 -24.43 -4.37 21.39
N ILE A 11 -24.24 -4.45 20.07
CA ILE A 11 -23.14 -3.76 19.36
C ILE A 11 -23.33 -2.24 19.46
N LEU A 12 -24.52 -1.73 19.28
CA LEU A 12 -24.84 -0.32 19.39
C LEU A 12 -24.62 0.20 20.83
N ALA A 13 -25.06 -0.54 21.84
CA ALA A 13 -24.85 -0.21 23.26
C ALA A 13 -23.36 -0.26 23.65
N PHE A 14 -22.60 -1.20 23.08
CA PHE A 14 -21.16 -1.28 23.26
C PHE A 14 -20.45 -0.08 22.60
N MET A 15 -20.85 0.31 21.39
CA MET A 15 -20.34 1.49 20.69
C MET A 15 -20.66 2.80 21.45
N ILE A 16 -21.85 2.92 22.02
CA ILE A 16 -22.26 4.10 22.81
C ILE A 16 -21.49 4.16 24.14
N LYS A 17 -21.28 3.04 24.83
CA LYS A 17 -20.43 2.98 26.04
C LYS A 17 -18.98 3.33 25.76
N LEU A 18 -18.41 2.84 24.64
CA LEU A 18 -17.08 3.23 24.18
C LEU A 18 -16.99 4.75 23.96
N THR A 19 -17.94 5.35 23.24
CA THR A 19 -17.95 6.81 22.97
C THR A 19 -18.12 7.65 24.22
N GLN A 20 -18.87 7.24 25.24
CA GLN A 20 -19.05 8.02 26.49
C GLN A 20 -17.83 7.91 27.42
N GLN A 21 -17.20 6.76 27.50
CA GLN A 21 -15.98 6.57 28.28
C GLN A 21 -14.78 7.30 27.65
N GLU A 22 -14.75 7.39 26.33
CA GLU A 22 -13.72 8.11 25.57
C GLU A 22 -13.86 9.62 25.65
N ARG A 23 -15.07 10.20 25.67
CA ARG A 23 -15.29 11.66 25.86
C ARG A 23 -14.73 12.15 27.20
N LYS A 24 -14.87 11.38 28.28
CA LYS A 24 -14.25 11.73 29.60
C LYS A 24 -12.73 11.56 29.60
N PHE A 25 -12.18 10.68 28.77
CA PHE A 25 -10.74 10.41 28.66
C PHE A 25 -10.03 11.42 27.74
N MET A 26 -10.69 11.86 26.67
CA MET A 26 -10.15 12.82 25.70
C MET A 26 -9.94 14.22 26.27
N ALA A 27 -10.74 14.64 27.25
CA ALA A 27 -10.59 15.94 27.89
C ALA A 27 -9.33 16.08 28.78
N LYS A 28 -8.66 14.97 29.11
CA LYS A 28 -7.48 14.93 30.02
C LYS A 28 -6.15 14.53 29.38
N GLN A 29 -6.10 14.07 28.14
CA GLN A 29 -4.84 13.73 27.46
C GLN A 29 -4.67 14.60 26.20
N LYS A 30 -3.57 15.37 26.14
CA LYS A 30 -3.09 15.97 24.90
C LYS A 30 -3.12 14.90 23.80
N PHE A 31 -3.80 15.19 22.68
CA PHE A 31 -4.05 14.26 21.59
C PHE A 31 -2.71 13.90 20.91
N LYS A 32 -2.05 12.83 21.39
CA LYS A 32 -0.74 12.40 20.92
C LYS A 32 -0.68 12.00 19.42
N ALA A 33 -1.83 11.74 18.82
CA ALA A 33 -1.90 11.40 17.39
C ALA A 33 -1.32 12.50 16.51
N PHE A 34 -1.60 13.77 16.81
CA PHE A 34 -1.04 14.90 16.05
C PHE A 34 0.46 15.07 16.28
N ASP A 35 0.96 14.79 17.49
CA ASP A 35 2.39 14.83 17.78
C ASP A 35 3.14 13.76 16.99
N ILE A 36 2.58 12.54 16.88
CA ILE A 36 3.14 11.47 16.05
C ILE A 36 3.10 11.87 14.58
N PHE A 37 1.99 12.39 14.09
CA PHE A 37 1.83 12.84 12.71
C PHE A 37 2.86 13.93 12.35
N TYR A 38 2.97 14.97 13.16
CA TYR A 38 3.93 16.05 12.96
C TYR A 38 5.38 15.56 13.01
N SER A 39 5.71 14.72 13.99
CA SER A 39 7.05 14.11 14.12
C SER A 39 7.40 13.24 12.91
N THR A 40 6.41 12.52 12.37
CA THR A 40 6.57 11.73 11.14
C THR A 40 6.94 12.60 9.95
N LEU A 41 6.19 13.69 9.74
CA LEU A 41 6.45 14.62 8.62
C LEU A 41 7.81 15.29 8.76
N ASN A 42 8.17 15.74 9.96
CA ASN A 42 9.47 16.35 10.20
C ASN A 42 10.62 15.37 9.93
N LEU A 43 10.49 14.12 10.40
CA LEU A 43 11.49 13.08 10.16
C LEU A 43 11.61 12.74 8.67
N TYR A 44 10.48 12.64 7.96
CA TYR A 44 10.46 12.42 6.51
C TYR A 44 11.13 13.57 5.76
N MET A 45 10.73 14.82 6.02
CA MET A 45 11.26 16.00 5.33
C MET A 45 12.77 16.16 5.54
N LYS A 46 13.27 15.84 6.75
CA LYS A 46 14.71 15.89 7.04
C LYS A 46 15.52 14.91 6.18
N HIS A 47 14.94 13.79 5.77
CA HIS A 47 15.62 12.72 5.03
C HIS A 47 14.97 12.42 3.66
N VAL A 48 14.15 13.34 3.14
CA VAL A 48 13.36 13.12 1.92
C VAL A 48 14.21 12.69 0.73
N ARG A 49 15.37 13.35 0.51
CA ARG A 49 16.27 13.03 -0.60
C ARG A 49 16.77 11.57 -0.53
N ALA A 50 17.11 11.10 0.65
CA ALA A 50 17.56 9.74 0.86
C ALA A 50 16.46 8.71 0.58
N PHE A 51 15.23 8.96 1.06
CA PHE A 51 14.09 8.09 0.77
C PHE A 51 13.74 8.07 -0.72
N PHE A 52 13.77 9.23 -1.40
CA PHE A 52 13.55 9.28 -2.85
C PHE A 52 14.59 8.44 -3.59
N SER A 53 15.88 8.62 -3.31
CA SER A 53 16.95 7.83 -3.94
C SER A 53 16.76 6.34 -3.74
N TYR A 54 16.40 5.92 -2.51
CA TYR A 54 16.22 4.51 -2.16
C TYR A 54 15.01 3.87 -2.87
N LEU A 55 13.91 4.63 -3.04
CA LEU A 55 12.69 4.11 -3.67
C LEU A 55 12.67 4.26 -5.19
N THR A 56 13.63 4.99 -5.76
CA THR A 56 13.64 5.26 -7.21
C THR A 56 13.69 3.99 -8.04
N PHE A 57 14.64 3.08 -7.76
CA PHE A 57 14.73 1.83 -8.51
C PHE A 57 13.48 0.96 -8.37
N PRO A 58 12.96 0.67 -7.16
CA PRO A 58 11.74 -0.11 -7.00
C PRO A 58 10.53 0.47 -7.74
N ILE A 59 10.37 1.79 -7.76
CA ILE A 59 9.23 2.44 -8.41
C ILE A 59 9.40 2.51 -9.92
N ILE A 60 10.55 3.03 -10.40
CA ILE A 60 10.82 3.14 -11.85
C ILE A 60 10.88 1.77 -12.50
N GLY A 61 11.47 0.78 -11.83
CA GLY A 61 11.53 -0.58 -12.35
C GLY A 61 10.15 -1.21 -12.56
N GLN A 62 9.19 -0.95 -11.68
CA GLN A 62 7.81 -1.41 -11.86
C GLN A 62 7.14 -0.71 -13.06
N VAL A 63 7.31 0.61 -13.20
CA VAL A 63 6.77 1.35 -14.35
C VAL A 63 7.41 0.90 -15.65
N ALA A 64 8.73 0.77 -15.68
CA ALA A 64 9.48 0.31 -16.85
C ALA A 64 9.06 -1.13 -17.24
N GLY A 65 8.95 -2.02 -16.27
CA GLY A 65 8.47 -3.39 -16.51
C GLY A 65 7.07 -3.42 -17.10
N MET A 66 6.16 -2.60 -16.59
CA MET A 66 4.80 -2.45 -17.15
C MET A 66 4.85 -1.93 -18.59
N VAL A 67 5.60 -0.86 -18.84
CA VAL A 67 5.73 -0.27 -20.19
C VAL A 67 6.31 -1.29 -21.18
N ILE A 68 7.40 -1.99 -20.82
CA ILE A 68 8.00 -3.02 -21.66
C ILE A 68 6.99 -4.11 -22.01
N THR A 69 6.25 -4.62 -20.99
CA THR A 69 5.25 -5.66 -21.19
C THR A 69 4.19 -5.24 -22.22
N PHE A 70 3.60 -4.06 -22.04
CA PHE A 70 2.51 -3.62 -22.93
C PHE A 70 3.00 -3.14 -24.28
N VAL A 71 4.13 -2.45 -24.38
CA VAL A 71 4.67 -1.94 -25.65
C VAL A 71 5.14 -3.08 -26.56
N LEU A 72 5.86 -4.06 -26.03
CA LEU A 72 6.31 -5.21 -26.84
C LEU A 72 5.12 -6.02 -27.36
N ASN A 73 4.14 -6.27 -26.51
CA ASN A 73 2.94 -6.99 -26.93
C ASN A 73 2.13 -6.22 -27.96
N TYR A 74 1.96 -4.91 -27.79
CA TYR A 74 1.30 -4.03 -28.74
C TYR A 74 1.95 -4.09 -30.13
N HIS A 75 3.27 -3.89 -30.19
CA HIS A 75 4.00 -3.93 -31.47
C HIS A 75 3.93 -5.30 -32.17
N PHE A 76 3.95 -6.38 -31.41
CA PHE A 76 3.78 -7.73 -31.96
C PHE A 76 2.39 -7.91 -32.58
N ILE A 77 1.31 -7.54 -31.85
CA ILE A 77 -0.06 -7.75 -32.32
C ILE A 77 -0.39 -6.85 -33.51
N VAL A 78 0.02 -5.57 -33.49
CA VAL A 78 -0.25 -4.63 -34.59
C VAL A 78 0.46 -5.03 -35.90
N ASN A 79 1.62 -5.66 -35.81
CA ASN A 79 2.37 -6.11 -36.98
C ASN A 79 2.15 -7.60 -37.30
N LEU A 80 1.16 -8.25 -36.67
CA LEU A 80 0.95 -9.69 -36.82
C LEU A 80 0.69 -10.11 -38.26
N ASP A 81 -0.12 -9.37 -39.01
CA ASP A 81 -0.45 -9.66 -40.42
C ASP A 81 0.83 -9.65 -41.28
N VAL A 82 1.71 -8.68 -41.05
CA VAL A 82 2.98 -8.58 -41.77
C VAL A 82 3.91 -9.75 -41.36
N ILE A 83 3.97 -10.09 -40.09
CA ILE A 83 4.80 -11.19 -39.55
C ILE A 83 4.33 -12.53 -40.13
N GLN A 84 3.01 -12.76 -40.24
CA GLN A 84 2.41 -13.98 -40.83
C GLN A 84 2.79 -14.20 -42.28
N GLN A 85 2.95 -13.11 -43.07
CA GLN A 85 3.37 -13.20 -44.47
C GLN A 85 4.80 -13.74 -44.62
N TYR A 86 5.70 -13.44 -43.69
CA TYR A 86 7.11 -13.86 -43.73
C TYR A 86 7.37 -15.12 -42.97
N ILE A 87 6.60 -15.40 -41.91
CA ILE A 87 6.80 -16.52 -40.98
C ILE A 87 5.49 -17.33 -40.87
N PRO A 88 5.33 -18.40 -41.66
CA PRO A 88 4.10 -19.21 -41.66
C PRO A 88 3.74 -19.86 -40.33
N LEU A 89 4.72 -19.98 -39.40
CA LEU A 89 4.48 -20.47 -38.06
C LEU A 89 3.39 -19.66 -37.31
N TYR A 90 3.31 -18.37 -37.57
CA TYR A 90 2.33 -17.49 -36.92
C TYR A 90 0.91 -17.56 -37.55
N ASN A 91 0.67 -18.44 -38.51
CA ASN A 91 -0.69 -18.83 -38.87
C ASN A 91 -1.34 -19.75 -37.84
N ASN A 92 -0.52 -20.30 -36.92
CA ASN A 92 -1.00 -21.10 -35.81
C ASN A 92 -1.30 -20.21 -34.60
N PRO A 93 -2.55 -20.16 -34.07
CA PRO A 93 -2.91 -19.34 -32.91
C PRO A 93 -2.13 -19.69 -31.62
N ILE A 94 -1.67 -20.96 -31.47
CA ILE A 94 -0.84 -21.36 -30.33
C ILE A 94 0.54 -20.68 -30.40
N ALA A 95 1.15 -20.60 -31.60
CA ALA A 95 2.43 -19.91 -31.79
C ALA A 95 2.33 -18.43 -31.47
N ILE A 96 1.23 -17.79 -31.87
CA ILE A 96 0.94 -16.39 -31.54
C ILE A 96 0.85 -16.20 -30.02
N LEU A 97 0.07 -17.04 -29.34
CA LEU A 97 -0.11 -16.97 -27.89
C LEU A 97 1.22 -17.17 -27.14
N VAL A 98 2.00 -18.19 -27.52
CA VAL A 98 3.30 -18.49 -26.89
C VAL A 98 4.27 -17.31 -27.09
N THR A 99 4.32 -16.74 -28.29
CA THR A 99 5.19 -15.58 -28.57
C THR A 99 4.74 -14.34 -27.80
N ALA A 100 3.45 -14.06 -27.74
CA ALA A 100 2.93 -12.96 -26.92
C ALA A 100 3.34 -13.10 -25.44
N ILE A 101 3.21 -14.31 -24.86
CA ILE A 101 3.65 -14.59 -23.50
C ILE A 101 5.16 -14.39 -23.34
N LEU A 102 5.97 -14.91 -24.27
CA LEU A 102 7.42 -14.76 -24.23
C LEU A 102 7.88 -13.30 -24.32
N LEU A 103 7.20 -12.48 -25.13
CA LEU A 103 7.48 -11.05 -25.23
C LEU A 103 7.10 -10.27 -23.95
N MET A 104 6.11 -10.75 -23.19
CA MET A 104 5.74 -10.15 -21.91
C MET A 104 6.74 -10.48 -20.79
N LEU A 105 7.44 -11.61 -20.84
CA LEU A 105 8.29 -12.10 -19.76
C LEU A 105 9.36 -11.09 -19.30
N PRO A 106 10.15 -10.43 -20.16
CA PRO A 106 11.18 -9.50 -19.70
C PRO A 106 10.61 -8.36 -18.84
N GLY A 107 9.48 -7.78 -19.29
CA GLY A 107 8.80 -6.73 -18.55
C GLY A 107 8.20 -7.23 -17.24
N LEU A 108 7.58 -8.42 -17.24
CA LEU A 108 7.03 -9.04 -16.03
C LEU A 108 8.13 -9.39 -15.01
N ILE A 109 9.27 -9.94 -15.46
CA ILE A 109 10.40 -10.25 -14.57
C ILE A 109 10.94 -8.97 -13.92
N LEU A 110 11.13 -7.90 -14.71
CA LEU A 110 11.57 -6.61 -14.19
C LEU A 110 10.57 -6.04 -13.18
N MET A 111 9.28 -6.08 -13.52
CA MET A 111 8.21 -5.60 -12.66
C MET A 111 8.15 -6.37 -11.33
N LEU A 112 8.20 -7.70 -11.37
CA LEU A 112 8.16 -8.56 -10.18
C LEU A 112 9.39 -8.35 -9.29
N ARG A 113 10.59 -8.22 -9.89
CA ARG A 113 11.81 -7.92 -9.16
C ARG A 113 11.70 -6.56 -8.48
N ALA A 114 11.32 -5.52 -9.21
CA ALA A 114 11.16 -4.18 -8.66
C ALA A 114 10.05 -4.11 -7.60
N PHE A 115 8.98 -4.88 -7.75
CA PHE A 115 7.93 -5.02 -6.74
C PHE A 115 8.47 -5.68 -5.46
N TRP A 116 9.26 -6.74 -5.58
CA TRP A 116 9.92 -7.36 -4.43
C TRP A 116 10.83 -6.37 -3.69
N GLU A 117 11.66 -5.62 -4.41
CA GLU A 117 12.51 -4.58 -3.82
C GLU A 117 11.68 -3.50 -3.11
N TYR A 118 10.50 -3.16 -3.63
CA TYR A 118 9.58 -2.22 -2.99
C TYR A 118 9.02 -2.76 -1.66
N LEU A 119 8.67 -4.06 -1.61
CA LEU A 119 8.23 -4.71 -0.38
C LEU A 119 9.37 -4.76 0.65
N VAL A 120 10.58 -5.10 0.22
CA VAL A 120 11.77 -5.09 1.09
C VAL A 120 12.07 -3.70 1.61
N ALA A 121 11.94 -2.66 0.76
CA ALA A 121 12.11 -1.28 1.17
C ALA A 121 11.13 -0.87 2.27
N TYR A 122 9.87 -1.33 2.21
CA TYR A 122 8.90 -1.09 3.28
C TYR A 122 9.37 -1.62 4.63
N GLY A 123 9.92 -2.84 4.66
CA GLY A 123 10.50 -3.42 5.88
C GLY A 123 11.75 -2.69 6.33
N ALA A 124 12.67 -2.40 5.41
CA ALA A 124 13.95 -1.74 5.69
C ALA A 124 13.77 -0.32 6.28
N ILE A 125 12.76 0.43 5.85
CA ILE A 125 12.46 1.77 6.38
C ILE A 125 12.16 1.73 7.89
N ASN A 126 11.61 0.64 8.43
CA ASN A 126 11.40 0.49 9.88
C ASN A 126 12.73 0.41 10.63
N SER A 127 13.72 -0.33 10.10
CA SER A 127 15.08 -0.38 10.65
C SER A 127 15.80 0.97 10.52
N MET A 128 15.64 1.66 9.39
CA MET A 128 16.14 3.03 9.19
C MET A 128 15.54 3.99 10.22
N ALA A 129 14.24 3.92 10.46
CA ALA A 129 13.53 4.76 11.43
C ALA A 129 14.07 4.56 12.85
N ASP A 130 14.38 3.32 13.23
CA ASP A 130 14.97 3.01 14.53
C ASP A 130 16.35 3.65 14.69
N ASN A 131 17.20 3.53 13.67
CA ASN A 131 18.52 4.15 13.69
C ASN A 131 18.46 5.69 13.67
N MET A 132 17.61 6.28 12.83
CA MET A 132 17.43 7.74 12.78
C MET A 132 16.99 8.31 14.14
N THR A 133 16.12 7.59 14.85
CA THR A 133 15.64 8.05 16.16
C THR A 133 16.62 7.79 17.31
N LYS A 134 17.57 6.87 17.17
CA LYS A 134 18.59 6.55 18.17
C LYS A 134 19.87 7.36 17.97
N SER A 135 20.36 7.45 16.76
CA SER A 135 21.67 8.06 16.42
C SER A 135 21.57 9.39 15.68
N GLY A 136 20.38 9.78 15.22
CA GLY A 136 20.17 10.96 14.37
C GLY A 136 20.73 10.83 12.96
N LYS A 137 21.39 9.71 12.64
CA LYS A 137 22.03 9.44 11.35
C LYS A 137 21.30 8.34 10.58
N LEU A 138 21.34 8.44 9.27
CA LEU A 138 20.89 7.41 8.35
C LEU A 138 22.14 6.64 7.93
N TYR A 139 22.21 5.36 8.29
CA TYR A 139 23.31 4.48 7.86
C TYR A 139 23.06 3.97 6.44
N ASP A 140 23.98 3.14 5.94
CA ASP A 140 23.91 2.54 4.63
C ASP A 140 22.57 1.79 4.41
N PHE A 141 21.94 2.05 3.28
CA PHE A 141 20.67 1.42 2.90
C PHE A 141 20.81 -0.10 2.76
N GLU A 142 21.97 -0.58 2.31
CA GLU A 142 22.24 -1.99 2.14
C GLU A 142 22.15 -2.74 3.47
N ALA A 143 22.73 -2.20 4.54
CA ALA A 143 22.65 -2.79 5.88
C ALA A 143 21.21 -2.98 6.35
N HIS A 144 20.33 -2.01 6.07
CA HIS A 144 18.91 -2.10 6.45
C HIS A 144 18.14 -3.10 5.59
N THR A 145 18.51 -3.22 4.32
CA THR A 145 17.95 -4.21 3.38
C THR A 145 18.35 -5.62 3.79
N LEU A 146 19.58 -5.82 4.23
CA LEU A 146 20.07 -7.12 4.74
C LEU A 146 19.27 -7.63 5.94
N VAL A 147 18.80 -6.76 6.85
CA VAL A 147 17.93 -7.15 7.97
C VAL A 147 16.69 -7.91 7.50
N ILE A 148 16.09 -7.47 6.39
CA ILE A 148 14.92 -8.13 5.80
C ILE A 148 15.34 -9.37 5.00
N ASN A 149 16.42 -9.27 4.22
CA ASN A 149 16.87 -10.34 3.33
C ASN A 149 17.31 -11.60 4.10
N HIS A 150 17.85 -11.47 5.30
CA HIS A 150 18.14 -12.64 6.16
C HIS A 150 16.88 -13.44 6.52
N ARG A 151 15.70 -12.82 6.50
CA ARG A 151 14.41 -13.45 6.81
C ARG A 151 13.43 -13.38 5.63
N LYS A 152 13.93 -13.35 4.38
CA LYS A 152 13.14 -13.10 3.16
C LYS A 152 11.92 -14.01 3.01
N PHE A 153 12.03 -15.31 3.32
CA PHE A 153 10.90 -16.25 3.21
C PHE A 153 9.82 -15.99 4.28
N ALA A 154 10.23 -15.69 5.51
CA ALA A 154 9.29 -15.30 6.56
C ALA A 154 8.63 -13.95 6.23
N PHE A 155 9.38 -13.02 5.65
CA PHE A 155 8.87 -11.73 5.19
C PHE A 155 7.88 -11.89 4.03
N ALA A 156 8.18 -12.75 3.05
CA ALA A 156 7.25 -13.10 1.97
C ALA A 156 5.97 -13.73 2.53
N GLY A 157 6.09 -14.68 3.46
CA GLY A 157 4.96 -15.29 4.14
C GLY A 157 4.09 -14.27 4.90
N LEU A 158 4.73 -13.29 5.55
CA LEU A 158 4.03 -12.19 6.20
C LEU A 158 3.21 -11.36 5.20
N TRP A 159 3.78 -11.03 4.04
CA TRP A 159 3.10 -10.31 2.97
C TRP A 159 1.94 -11.13 2.38
N ILE A 160 2.12 -12.44 2.18
CA ILE A 160 1.05 -13.32 1.68
C ILE A 160 -0.14 -13.30 2.63
N ILE A 161 0.09 -13.52 3.94
CA ILE A 161 -0.98 -13.50 4.94
C ILE A 161 -1.66 -12.12 4.96
N TYR A 162 -0.87 -11.04 4.93
CA TYR A 162 -1.39 -9.68 4.93
C TYR A 162 -2.22 -9.37 3.66
N SER A 163 -1.80 -9.86 2.49
CA SER A 163 -2.53 -9.74 1.23
C SER A 163 -3.85 -10.50 1.24
N ILE A 164 -3.91 -11.66 1.88
CA ILE A 164 -5.15 -12.42 2.08
C ILE A 164 -6.15 -11.57 2.89
N PHE A 165 -5.71 -10.91 3.96
CA PHE A 165 -6.57 -9.98 4.71
C PHE A 165 -7.07 -8.81 3.85
N ILE A 166 -6.20 -8.22 3.01
CA ILE A 166 -6.58 -7.15 2.08
C ILE A 166 -7.62 -7.67 1.08
N PHE A 167 -7.41 -8.85 0.52
CA PHE A 167 -8.33 -9.45 -0.45
C PHE A 167 -9.73 -9.65 0.14
N PHE A 168 -9.84 -10.22 1.33
CA PHE A 168 -11.13 -10.34 2.02
C PHE A 168 -11.74 -8.98 2.37
N SER A 169 -10.90 -7.97 2.64
CA SER A 169 -11.34 -6.58 2.85
C SER A 169 -11.92 -5.94 1.61
N SER A 170 -11.64 -6.45 0.43
CA SER A 170 -12.15 -5.91 -0.85
C SER A 170 -13.63 -6.26 -1.08
N CYS A 171 -14.20 -7.17 -0.29
CA CYS A 171 -15.63 -7.47 -0.34
C CYS A 171 -16.43 -6.31 0.28
N PRO A 172 -17.34 -5.63 -0.45
CA PRO A 172 -18.06 -4.45 0.03
C PRO A 172 -18.81 -4.65 1.35
N LEU A 173 -19.38 -5.85 1.55
CA LEU A 173 -20.11 -6.21 2.77
C LEU A 173 -19.22 -6.27 4.02
N LEU A 174 -17.90 -6.44 3.84
CA LEU A 174 -16.93 -6.61 4.92
C LEU A 174 -16.06 -5.35 5.13
N TRP A 175 -16.20 -4.29 4.33
CA TRP A 175 -15.31 -3.13 4.36
C TRP A 175 -15.16 -2.50 5.74
N ILE A 176 -16.26 -2.26 6.44
CA ILE A 176 -16.20 -1.63 7.76
C ILE A 176 -15.57 -2.57 8.77
N ALA A 177 -16.00 -3.83 8.81
CA ALA A 177 -15.48 -4.83 9.75
C ALA A 177 -13.99 -5.10 9.51
N SER A 178 -13.60 -5.30 8.25
CA SER A 178 -12.21 -5.56 7.88
C SER A 178 -11.31 -4.36 8.11
N GLY A 179 -11.77 -3.14 7.81
CA GLY A 179 -11.04 -1.91 8.12
C GLY A 179 -10.76 -1.75 9.61
N LEU A 180 -11.75 -2.05 10.46
CA LEU A 180 -11.58 -2.04 11.91
C LEU A 180 -10.60 -3.13 12.39
N ILE A 181 -10.69 -4.33 11.84
CA ILE A 181 -9.77 -5.44 12.16
C ILE A 181 -8.34 -5.11 11.67
N PHE A 182 -8.21 -4.49 10.50
CA PHE A 182 -6.94 -4.13 9.91
C PHE A 182 -6.09 -3.20 10.78
N VAL A 183 -6.73 -2.29 11.53
CA VAL A 183 -6.06 -1.39 12.48
C VAL A 183 -5.27 -2.18 13.53
N PHE A 184 -5.79 -3.32 14.02
CA PHE A 184 -5.09 -4.14 15.01
C PHE A 184 -3.77 -4.71 14.49
N PHE A 185 -3.65 -4.89 13.18
CA PHE A 185 -2.48 -5.47 12.53
C PHE A 185 -1.56 -4.43 11.87
N ALA A 186 -1.83 -3.15 12.08
CA ALA A 186 -1.07 -2.06 11.46
C ALA A 186 0.43 -2.06 11.84
N LEU A 187 0.79 -2.64 12.99
CA LEU A 187 2.16 -2.66 13.51
C LEU A 187 2.90 -3.99 13.28
N VAL A 188 2.33 -4.92 12.50
CA VAL A 188 2.92 -6.26 12.30
C VAL A 188 4.31 -6.18 11.68
N PHE A 189 4.51 -5.33 10.68
CA PHE A 189 5.79 -5.16 10.00
C PHE A 189 6.86 -4.53 10.90
N GLN A 190 6.46 -3.60 11.79
CA GLN A 190 7.34 -3.00 12.79
C GLN A 190 7.82 -4.05 13.80
N VAL A 191 6.90 -4.87 14.31
CA VAL A 191 7.25 -5.99 15.21
C VAL A 191 8.18 -6.96 14.50
N PHE A 192 7.88 -7.36 13.25
CA PHE A 192 8.70 -8.29 12.49
C PHE A 192 10.12 -7.80 12.29
N THR A 193 10.30 -6.50 11.97
CA THR A 193 11.62 -5.91 11.70
C THR A 193 12.42 -5.66 12.97
N LEU A 194 11.77 -5.21 14.05
CA LEU A 194 12.43 -4.74 15.26
C LEU A 194 12.56 -5.82 16.35
N GLU A 195 11.86 -6.95 16.21
CA GLU A 195 11.90 -8.10 17.12
C GLU A 195 12.17 -9.38 16.32
N PRO A 196 13.41 -9.58 15.86
CA PRO A 196 13.75 -10.66 14.92
C PRO A 196 13.55 -12.07 15.48
N GLU A 197 13.46 -12.24 16.78
CA GLU A 197 13.20 -13.51 17.48
C GLU A 197 11.75 -13.99 17.31
N LYS A 198 10.82 -13.11 16.89
CA LYS A 198 9.40 -13.46 16.76
C LYS A 198 9.10 -14.11 15.42
N ASN A 199 8.31 -15.19 15.48
CA ASN A 199 7.71 -15.76 14.28
C ASN A 199 6.54 -14.90 13.77
N ILE A 200 6.03 -15.21 12.58
CA ILE A 200 4.97 -14.44 11.91
C ILE A 200 3.72 -14.31 12.80
N PHE A 201 3.24 -15.39 13.39
CA PHE A 201 2.03 -15.38 14.22
C PHE A 201 2.23 -14.58 15.52
N MET A 202 3.42 -14.63 16.11
CA MET A 202 3.76 -13.80 17.27
C MET A 202 3.80 -12.31 16.89
N CYS A 203 4.18 -11.95 15.67
CA CYS A 203 4.12 -10.57 15.19
C CYS A 203 2.67 -10.04 15.12
N PHE A 204 1.74 -10.83 14.59
CA PHE A 204 0.31 -10.50 14.59
C PHE A 204 -0.24 -10.37 16.01
N HIS A 205 0.04 -11.34 16.87
CA HIS A 205 -0.40 -11.33 18.27
C HIS A 205 0.11 -10.11 19.03
N LYS A 206 1.40 -9.76 18.88
CA LYS A 206 1.97 -8.59 19.55
C LYS A 206 1.40 -7.29 19.00
N SER A 207 1.23 -7.16 17.67
CA SER A 207 0.58 -6.00 17.08
C SER A 207 -0.81 -5.79 17.69
N PHE A 208 -1.63 -6.84 17.75
CA PHE A 208 -2.95 -6.81 18.37
C PHE A 208 -2.91 -6.32 19.82
N ILE A 209 -2.01 -6.88 20.65
CA ILE A 209 -1.89 -6.47 22.07
C ILE A 209 -1.51 -4.99 22.21
N LEU A 210 -0.57 -4.52 21.39
CA LEU A 210 -0.12 -3.13 21.42
C LEU A 210 -1.24 -2.17 21.02
N VAL A 211 -1.90 -2.44 19.91
CA VAL A 211 -2.94 -1.57 19.36
C VAL A 211 -4.21 -1.58 20.20
N LYS A 212 -4.62 -2.73 20.77
CA LYS A 212 -5.80 -2.86 21.64
C LYS A 212 -5.81 -1.82 22.77
N GLN A 213 -4.65 -1.42 23.27
CA GLN A 213 -4.54 -0.46 24.38
C GLN A 213 -4.84 0.98 23.95
N LYS A 214 -4.65 1.31 22.67
CA LYS A 214 -4.75 2.66 22.08
C LYS A 214 -5.33 2.62 20.67
N TYR A 215 -6.35 1.81 20.49
CA TYR A 215 -6.97 1.55 19.19
C TYR A 215 -7.37 2.83 18.47
N PHE A 216 -8.10 3.73 19.15
CA PHE A 216 -8.60 4.95 18.55
C PHE A 216 -7.47 5.93 18.16
N GLU A 217 -6.44 6.08 19.01
CA GLU A 217 -5.27 6.90 18.67
C GLU A 217 -4.55 6.33 17.42
N THR A 218 -4.42 5.00 17.33
CA THR A 218 -3.83 4.31 16.17
C THR A 218 -4.68 4.54 14.92
N LEU A 219 -5.98 4.37 15.01
CA LEU A 219 -6.91 4.61 13.91
C LEU A 219 -6.79 6.04 13.37
N VAL A 220 -6.78 7.04 14.25
CA VAL A 220 -6.67 8.45 13.84
C VAL A 220 -5.34 8.74 13.14
N VAL A 221 -4.22 8.23 13.66
CA VAL A 221 -2.91 8.40 12.99
C VAL A 221 -2.92 7.75 11.60
N LEU A 222 -3.44 6.52 11.50
CA LEU A 222 -3.54 5.82 10.22
C LEU A 222 -4.42 6.57 9.22
N LEU A 223 -5.57 7.10 9.66
CA LEU A 223 -6.46 7.89 8.81
C LEU A 223 -5.78 9.17 8.33
N LEU A 224 -5.15 9.94 9.22
CA LEU A 224 -4.44 11.18 8.86
C LEU A 224 -3.32 10.91 7.84
N VAL A 225 -2.50 9.90 8.10
CA VAL A 225 -1.37 9.54 7.22
C VAL A 225 -1.88 8.99 5.90
N SER A 226 -2.90 8.14 5.90
CA SER A 226 -3.48 7.56 4.68
C SER A 226 -4.13 8.65 3.82
N THR A 227 -4.92 9.54 4.43
CA THR A 227 -5.55 10.67 3.72
C THR A 227 -4.49 11.56 3.08
N LEU A 228 -3.42 11.89 3.80
CA LEU A 228 -2.33 12.68 3.25
C LEU A 228 -1.63 11.99 2.07
N THR A 229 -1.28 10.70 2.23
CA THR A 229 -0.39 10.00 1.29
C THR A 229 -1.12 9.36 0.11
N TYR A 230 -2.41 9.05 0.21
CA TYR A 230 -3.19 8.45 -0.89
C TYR A 230 -4.11 9.44 -1.60
N PHE A 231 -4.57 10.50 -0.90
CA PHE A 231 -5.56 11.41 -1.45
C PHE A 231 -5.02 12.82 -1.64
N ILE A 232 -4.53 13.48 -0.59
CA ILE A 232 -4.19 14.91 -0.65
C ILE A 232 -2.99 15.13 -1.57
N ILE A 233 -1.81 14.58 -1.26
CA ILE A 233 -0.60 14.84 -2.06
C ILE A 233 -0.74 14.29 -3.48
N PRO A 234 -1.17 13.02 -3.70
CA PRO A 234 -1.41 12.53 -5.06
C PRO A 234 -2.47 13.33 -5.82
N GLY A 235 -3.54 13.79 -5.14
CA GLY A 235 -4.59 14.63 -5.74
C GLY A 235 -4.04 15.96 -6.25
N ILE A 236 -3.23 16.65 -5.44
CA ILE A 236 -2.58 17.91 -5.83
C ILE A 236 -1.66 17.69 -7.04
N ILE A 237 -0.83 16.64 -7.03
CA ILE A 237 0.09 16.35 -8.15
C ILE A 237 -0.70 15.99 -9.42
N ARG A 238 -1.75 15.19 -9.32
CA ARG A 238 -2.64 14.88 -10.46
C ARG A 238 -3.25 16.15 -11.05
N LEU A 239 -3.71 17.07 -10.20
CA LEU A 239 -4.25 18.34 -10.63
C LEU A 239 -3.19 19.18 -11.39
N ILE A 240 -1.99 19.29 -10.84
CA ILE A 240 -0.88 20.01 -11.50
C ILE A 240 -0.55 19.38 -12.84
N CYS A 241 -0.39 18.04 -12.91
CA CYS A 241 -0.12 17.33 -14.16
C CYS A 241 -1.26 17.47 -15.20
N SER A 242 -2.49 17.58 -14.74
CA SER A 242 -3.65 17.83 -15.61
C SER A 242 -3.62 19.25 -16.18
N LEU A 243 -3.37 20.26 -15.35
CA LEU A 243 -3.30 21.67 -15.76
C LEU A 243 -2.09 21.98 -16.67
N THR A 244 -0.98 21.28 -16.49
CA THR A 244 0.23 21.46 -17.33
C THR A 244 0.19 20.69 -18.65
N GLY A 245 -0.89 19.94 -18.94
CA GLY A 245 -1.01 19.16 -20.16
C GLY A 245 -0.24 17.83 -20.17
N VAL A 246 0.48 17.50 -19.10
CA VAL A 246 1.25 16.24 -18.96
C VAL A 246 0.33 15.03 -19.12
N VAL A 247 -0.87 15.08 -18.51
CA VAL A 247 -1.86 13.99 -18.63
C VAL A 247 -2.29 13.81 -20.07
N THR A 248 -2.58 14.89 -20.80
CA THR A 248 -3.00 14.82 -22.20
C THR A 248 -1.88 14.26 -23.09
N LEU A 249 -0.63 14.70 -22.88
CA LEU A 249 0.52 14.21 -23.62
C LEU A 249 0.67 12.68 -23.49
N PHE A 250 0.72 12.18 -22.25
CA PHE A 250 0.86 10.74 -22.02
C PHE A 250 -0.37 9.94 -22.45
N SER A 251 -1.57 10.49 -22.30
CA SER A 251 -2.79 9.83 -22.78
C SER A 251 -2.79 9.62 -24.28
N ASN A 252 -2.36 10.61 -25.06
CA ASN A 252 -2.22 10.50 -26.49
C ASN A 252 -1.17 9.45 -26.91
N LEU A 253 -0.09 9.31 -26.13
CA LEU A 253 0.95 8.31 -26.40
C LEU A 253 0.46 6.87 -26.17
N ILE A 254 -0.38 6.65 -25.14
CA ILE A 254 -0.82 5.30 -24.78
C ILE A 254 -2.19 4.91 -25.36
N GLN A 255 -2.96 5.82 -25.97
CA GLN A 255 -4.34 5.57 -26.40
C GLN A 255 -4.47 4.37 -27.34
N ASN A 256 -3.52 4.14 -28.26
CA ASN A 256 -3.53 3.00 -29.17
C ASN A 256 -3.32 1.67 -28.43
N ILE A 257 -2.43 1.66 -27.44
CA ILE A 257 -2.19 0.49 -26.59
C ILE A 257 -3.45 0.19 -25.76
N VAL A 258 -4.06 1.23 -25.19
CA VAL A 258 -5.30 1.10 -24.40
C VAL A 258 -6.42 0.60 -25.29
N ALA A 259 -6.61 1.15 -26.51
CA ALA A 259 -7.63 0.71 -27.45
C ALA A 259 -7.50 -0.79 -27.77
N LEU A 260 -6.30 -1.24 -28.12
CA LEU A 260 -6.04 -2.64 -28.46
C LEU A 260 -6.47 -3.61 -27.34
N HIS A 261 -6.24 -3.25 -26.08
CA HIS A 261 -6.49 -4.15 -24.96
C HIS A 261 -7.86 -3.99 -24.31
N THR A 262 -8.56 -2.87 -24.56
CA THR A 262 -9.78 -2.54 -23.80
C THR A 262 -11.01 -2.23 -24.64
N GLN A 263 -10.90 -2.07 -25.96
CA GLN A 263 -12.01 -1.62 -26.81
C GLN A 263 -13.28 -2.45 -26.60
N MET A 264 -13.18 -3.78 -26.66
CA MET A 264 -14.32 -4.68 -26.49
C MET A 264 -15.02 -4.52 -25.12
N TYR A 265 -14.24 -4.30 -24.07
CA TYR A 265 -14.79 -4.09 -22.72
C TYR A 265 -15.38 -2.70 -22.55
N LEU A 266 -14.77 -1.70 -23.20
CA LEU A 266 -15.25 -0.33 -23.19
C LEU A 266 -16.59 -0.22 -23.91
N ASP A 267 -16.78 -0.90 -25.04
CA ASP A 267 -18.03 -0.92 -25.75
C ASP A 267 -19.18 -1.48 -24.92
N LYS A 268 -18.94 -2.63 -24.24
CA LYS A 268 -19.90 -3.21 -23.29
C LYS A 268 -20.18 -2.30 -22.10
N PHE A 269 -19.15 -1.63 -21.59
CA PHE A 269 -19.32 -0.68 -20.48
C PHE A 269 -20.11 0.56 -20.91
N ASN A 270 -19.90 1.05 -22.13
CA ASN A 270 -20.64 2.17 -22.70
C ASN A 270 -22.11 1.83 -22.94
N GLU A 271 -22.45 0.59 -23.32
CA GLU A 271 -23.83 0.11 -23.35
C GLU A 271 -24.50 0.24 -21.97
N LEU A 272 -23.79 -0.17 -20.90
CA LEU A 272 -24.29 -0.02 -19.53
C LEU A 272 -24.46 1.46 -19.14
N LEU A 273 -23.47 2.32 -19.46
CA LEU A 273 -23.57 3.77 -19.18
C LEU A 273 -24.76 4.40 -19.90
N THR A 274 -25.01 4.01 -21.15
CA THR A 274 -26.15 4.50 -21.93
C THR A 274 -27.47 4.10 -21.29
N THR A 275 -27.59 2.87 -20.78
CA THR A 275 -28.81 2.43 -20.05
C THR A 275 -29.03 3.22 -18.75
N LEU A 276 -27.95 3.77 -18.17
CA LEU A 276 -28.00 4.63 -16.98
C LEU A 276 -28.09 6.12 -17.31
N ASN A 277 -28.36 6.49 -18.58
CA ASN A 277 -28.38 7.87 -19.08
C ASN A 277 -27.08 8.64 -18.82
N GLN A 278 -25.94 7.95 -18.80
CA GLN A 278 -24.61 8.53 -18.68
C GLN A 278 -23.94 8.65 -20.07
N ALA A 279 -23.09 9.66 -20.23
CA ALA A 279 -22.32 9.82 -21.47
C ALA A 279 -21.31 8.66 -21.64
N PRO A 280 -21.14 8.12 -22.85
CA PRO A 280 -20.16 7.09 -23.12
C PRO A 280 -18.75 7.64 -22.95
N LEU A 281 -17.84 6.77 -22.45
CA LEU A 281 -16.42 7.09 -22.31
C LEU A 281 -15.69 6.87 -23.63
N SER A 282 -14.84 7.82 -24.03
CA SER A 282 -13.92 7.63 -25.15
C SER A 282 -12.65 6.88 -24.72
N ILE A 283 -11.93 6.29 -25.67
CA ILE A 283 -10.59 5.71 -25.43
C ILE A 283 -9.63 6.74 -24.84
N LEU A 284 -9.72 7.98 -25.28
CA LEU A 284 -8.89 9.06 -24.74
C LEU A 284 -9.21 9.35 -23.28
N ASP A 285 -10.49 9.34 -22.89
CA ASP A 285 -10.87 9.55 -21.48
C ASP A 285 -10.42 8.40 -20.61
N LEU A 286 -10.55 7.14 -21.09
CA LEU A 286 -10.01 5.99 -20.41
C LEU A 286 -8.48 6.08 -20.26
N SER A 287 -7.78 6.51 -21.30
CA SER A 287 -6.32 6.73 -21.25
C SER A 287 -5.94 7.80 -20.25
N LYS A 288 -6.70 8.92 -20.14
CA LYS A 288 -6.49 9.94 -19.10
C LYS A 288 -6.69 9.37 -17.70
N ILE A 289 -7.71 8.55 -17.47
CA ILE A 289 -7.95 7.90 -16.19
C ILE A 289 -6.77 7.00 -15.81
N ILE A 290 -6.25 6.21 -16.75
CA ILE A 290 -5.10 5.34 -16.54
C ILE A 290 -3.85 6.16 -16.19
N VAL A 291 -3.54 7.21 -16.95
CA VAL A 291 -2.39 8.09 -16.67
C VAL A 291 -2.50 8.73 -15.29
N LEU A 292 -3.68 9.25 -14.93
CA LEU A 292 -3.92 9.83 -13.60
C LEU A 292 -3.78 8.78 -12.48
N ALA A 293 -4.23 7.55 -12.73
CA ALA A 293 -4.06 6.45 -11.77
C ALA A 293 -2.58 6.11 -11.57
N VAL A 294 -1.79 6.00 -12.66
CA VAL A 294 -0.35 5.73 -12.62
C VAL A 294 0.40 6.86 -11.90
N ILE A 295 0.13 8.12 -12.22
CA ILE A 295 0.72 9.28 -11.53
C ILE A 295 0.42 9.21 -10.03
N GLY A 296 -0.85 8.98 -9.66
CA GLY A 296 -1.23 8.89 -8.27
C GLY A 296 -0.57 7.72 -7.54
N TRP A 297 -0.42 6.58 -8.21
CA TRP A 297 0.30 5.43 -7.67
C TRP A 297 1.78 5.72 -7.45
N ILE A 298 2.49 6.29 -8.44
CA ILE A 298 3.90 6.68 -8.32
C ILE A 298 4.11 7.63 -7.14
N VAL A 299 3.30 8.69 -7.05
CA VAL A 299 3.39 9.66 -5.96
C VAL A 299 3.15 9.00 -4.61
N SER A 300 2.10 8.18 -4.49
CA SER A 300 1.79 7.45 -3.25
C SER A 300 2.90 6.45 -2.89
N ALA A 301 3.58 5.84 -3.88
CA ALA A 301 4.69 4.94 -3.65
C ALA A 301 5.91 5.66 -3.05
N TYR A 302 6.23 6.87 -3.54
CA TYR A 302 7.29 7.70 -2.94
C TYR A 302 6.95 8.21 -1.53
N LEU A 303 5.68 8.26 -1.16
CA LEU A 303 5.22 8.63 0.17
C LEU A 303 5.17 7.45 1.16
N LEU A 304 5.59 6.24 0.72
CA LEU A 304 5.71 5.05 1.57
C LEU A 304 6.43 5.31 2.90
N PRO A 305 7.56 6.05 2.95
CA PRO A 305 8.26 6.29 4.19
C PRO A 305 7.41 7.02 5.24
N ILE A 306 6.52 7.92 4.85
CA ILE A 306 5.63 8.61 5.80
C ILE A 306 4.75 7.58 6.54
N ARG A 307 4.17 6.62 5.81
CA ARG A 307 3.33 5.56 6.40
C ARG A 307 4.14 4.65 7.34
N SER A 308 5.31 4.22 6.89
CA SER A 308 6.19 3.35 7.68
C SER A 308 6.72 4.05 8.93
N LEU A 309 7.16 5.32 8.81
CA LEU A 309 7.64 6.13 9.94
C LEU A 309 6.55 6.38 10.98
N ALA A 310 5.30 6.66 10.55
CA ALA A 310 4.18 6.83 11.47
C ALA A 310 3.92 5.56 12.27
N CYS A 311 3.87 4.40 11.60
CA CYS A 311 3.70 3.11 12.26
C CYS A 311 4.88 2.80 13.20
N TYR A 312 6.11 3.14 12.81
CA TYR A 312 7.29 2.99 13.66
C TYR A 312 7.19 3.83 14.95
N LEU A 313 6.84 5.12 14.83
CA LEU A 313 6.70 6.00 16.01
C LEU A 313 5.57 5.55 16.93
N MET A 314 4.44 5.08 16.36
CA MET A 314 3.37 4.45 17.15
C MET A 314 3.87 3.19 17.87
N TYR A 315 4.55 2.30 17.17
CA TYR A 315 5.12 1.10 17.76
C TYR A 315 6.03 1.43 18.94
N LYS A 316 6.94 2.39 18.76
CA LYS A 316 7.89 2.82 19.81
C LYS A 316 7.18 3.35 21.07
N ASP A 317 6.15 4.20 20.91
CA ASP A 317 5.37 4.72 22.05
C ASP A 317 4.59 3.61 22.76
N LEU A 318 3.91 2.75 22.00
CA LEU A 318 3.09 1.68 22.54
C LEU A 318 3.93 0.58 23.22
N ASN A 319 5.05 0.19 22.60
CA ASN A 319 5.94 -0.83 23.16
C ASN A 319 6.63 -0.35 24.46
N LYS A 320 7.03 0.93 24.52
CA LYS A 320 7.56 1.52 25.76
C LYS A 320 6.56 1.44 26.91
N LYS A 321 5.29 1.75 26.66
CA LYS A 321 4.21 1.66 27.66
C LYS A 321 3.91 0.21 28.07
N TYR A 322 3.92 -0.69 27.10
CA TYR A 322 3.73 -2.12 27.35
C TYR A 322 4.82 -2.67 28.28
N LEU A 323 6.09 -2.41 27.99
CA LEU A 323 7.23 -2.85 28.83
C LEU A 323 7.20 -2.23 30.22
N ALA A 324 6.79 -0.97 30.36
CA ALA A 324 6.66 -0.32 31.66
C ALA A 324 5.59 -1.00 32.55
N LYS A 325 4.48 -1.43 31.97
CA LYS A 325 3.43 -2.19 32.70
C LYS A 325 3.93 -3.56 33.17
N PHE A 326 4.70 -4.26 32.33
CA PHE A 326 5.27 -5.57 32.69
C PHE A 326 6.26 -5.45 33.85
N LYS A 327 7.16 -4.46 33.82
CA LYS A 327 8.10 -4.19 34.90
C LYS A 327 7.40 -3.86 36.23
N LYS A 328 6.26 -3.16 36.19
CA LYS A 328 5.47 -2.85 37.39
C LYS A 328 4.79 -4.10 37.95
N LYS A 329 4.26 -4.99 37.07
CA LYS A 329 3.61 -6.23 37.50
C LYS A 329 4.63 -7.20 38.14
N SER A 330 5.79 -7.41 37.49
CA SER A 330 6.84 -8.30 38.04
C SER A 330 7.38 -7.85 39.37
N LYS A 331 7.42 -6.53 39.65
CA LYS A 331 7.82 -6.01 40.96
C LYS A 331 6.77 -6.26 42.05
N LEU A 332 5.49 -6.27 41.70
CA LEU A 332 4.38 -6.58 42.62
C LEU A 332 4.34 -8.08 42.94
N ASP A 333 4.60 -8.95 41.93
CA ASP A 333 4.60 -10.41 42.09
C ASP A 333 5.82 -10.92 42.94
N VAL A 334 6.88 -10.12 43.06
CA VAL A 334 8.07 -10.42 43.93
C VAL A 334 7.88 -9.91 45.36
N GLN A 335 6.90 -9.03 45.62
CA GLN A 335 6.62 -8.47 46.94
C GLN A 335 5.46 -9.19 47.67
N MET A 336 4.79 -10.12 47.01
CA MET A 336 3.84 -11.07 47.61
C MET A 336 4.51 -12.41 47.83
#